data_1ec8caa0eb621f67759101accf9a27fd
#
_entry.id   1ec8caa0eb621f67759101accf9a27fd
#
_cell.length_a   1.000
_cell.length_b   1.000
_cell.length_c   1.000
_cell.angle_alpha   90.00
_cell.angle_beta   90.00
_cell.angle_gamma   90.00
#
_symmetry.space_group_name_H-M   'P 1'
#
loop_
_entity.id
_entity.type
_entity.pdbx_description
1 polymer ?
#
loop_
_entity_poly.entity_id
_entity_poly.type
_entity_poly.pdbx_seq_one_letter_code
_entity_poly.pdbx_strand_id
1 'polypeptide(L)'
;MQQWIKEVARGKRGARDLAYEEAKQAAEAIVTGNASPAQTAAFLIAERIKTESPEELLAFTEALRNSSETLSLSKAVKDAVIDFAGPYTGRHSFLATIPVSLLLSGYGIPAFLHSSDALPPKYGTSIKDVLDKLGIPSETNPAQTAHSLEEASIGFAAAETFCKPFVRMRKIREEIGVRTVLNTAEKLVNFFDADKLMMGAFHRTAIQKMHPVFQRLTYKEVFIVQGAEGSEDVPVHRGSFVFAIKSGAIDSFILKPEEYGLYADEAKLNKPLSAEEQAEKITAVLAGDESADTEYERKQVIMNTALRYYLFGHCATIEEGVRIAEKQLKEKAGLEALERWKASFTRP
;
A
#
# COMPACT_ATOMS: atom_id res chain seq x y z
N MET A 1 -8.58 5.32 28.86
CA MET A 1 -7.37 5.93 28.25
C MET A 1 -6.27 6.26 29.26
N GLN A 2 -6.53 7.01 30.34
CA GLN A 2 -5.45 7.48 31.26
C GLN A 2 -4.55 6.35 31.80
N GLN A 3 -5.12 5.20 32.16
CA GLN A 3 -4.35 4.05 32.65
C GLN A 3 -3.32 3.55 31.62
N TRP A 4 -3.70 3.44 30.33
CA TRP A 4 -2.80 2.97 29.28
C TRP A 4 -1.77 4.04 28.87
N ILE A 5 -2.19 5.32 28.79
CA ILE A 5 -1.25 6.43 28.56
C ILE A 5 -0.17 6.44 29.64
N LYS A 6 -0.54 6.22 30.92
CA LYS A 6 0.42 6.17 32.02
C LYS A 6 1.46 5.06 31.85
N GLU A 7 1.07 3.91 31.27
CA GLU A 7 2.01 2.80 31.05
C GLU A 7 2.95 3.06 29.88
N VAL A 8 2.44 3.52 28.74
CA VAL A 8 3.25 3.74 27.53
C VAL A 8 4.05 5.05 27.57
N ALA A 9 3.69 6.01 28.43
CA ALA A 9 4.33 7.33 28.53
C ALA A 9 5.39 7.46 29.64
N ARG A 10 5.82 6.36 30.28
CA ARG A 10 6.84 6.39 31.37
C ARG A 10 8.25 6.72 30.91
N GLY A 11 8.40 7.14 29.68
CA GLY A 11 9.71 7.43 29.06
C GLY A 11 10.43 6.14 28.63
N LYS A 12 11.54 6.31 27.93
CA LYS A 12 12.24 5.23 27.21
C LYS A 12 12.65 4.01 28.06
N ARG A 13 12.85 4.20 29.36
CA ARG A 13 13.26 3.11 30.27
C ARG A 13 12.12 2.54 31.12
N GLY A 14 11.03 3.26 31.26
CA GLY A 14 9.92 2.88 32.16
C GLY A 14 8.64 2.51 31.42
N ALA A 15 8.52 2.85 30.14
CA ALA A 15 7.40 2.45 29.32
C ALA A 15 7.41 0.94 29.12
N ARG A 16 6.23 0.32 29.19
CA ARG A 16 6.03 -1.09 28.89
C ARG A 16 5.12 -1.28 27.69
N ASP A 17 5.27 -2.40 27.01
CA ASP A 17 4.32 -2.85 26.03
C ASP A 17 2.99 -3.21 26.70
N LEU A 18 1.89 -2.85 26.09
CA LEU A 18 0.57 -3.27 26.52
C LEU A 18 0.33 -4.74 26.15
N ALA A 19 -0.27 -5.51 27.05
CA ALA A 19 -0.81 -6.79 26.68
C ALA A 19 -1.90 -6.61 25.62
N TYR A 20 -2.13 -7.64 24.77
CA TYR A 20 -3.07 -7.54 23.67
C TYR A 20 -4.46 -7.01 24.09
N GLU A 21 -5.03 -7.50 25.17
CA GLU A 21 -6.35 -7.04 25.65
C GLU A 21 -6.36 -5.58 26.13
N GLU A 22 -5.26 -5.10 26.71
CA GLU A 22 -5.10 -3.69 27.09
C GLU A 22 -4.99 -2.81 25.84
N ALA A 23 -4.15 -3.24 24.87
CA ALA A 23 -3.96 -2.56 23.60
C ALA A 23 -5.26 -2.50 22.78
N LYS A 24 -6.03 -3.61 22.78
CA LYS A 24 -7.33 -3.69 22.11
C LYS A 24 -8.33 -2.67 22.68
N GLN A 25 -8.47 -2.61 23.99
CA GLN A 25 -9.36 -1.62 24.63
C GLN A 25 -8.90 -0.18 24.34
N ALA A 26 -7.58 0.09 24.33
CA ALA A 26 -7.06 1.40 23.99
C ALA A 26 -7.31 1.76 22.53
N ALA A 27 -7.05 0.84 21.59
CA ALA A 27 -7.31 1.00 20.17
C ALA A 27 -8.81 1.22 19.88
N GLU A 28 -9.68 0.41 20.46
CA GLU A 28 -11.14 0.55 20.35
C GLU A 28 -11.61 1.91 20.88
N ALA A 29 -11.10 2.38 22.02
CA ALA A 29 -11.47 3.68 22.55
C ALA A 29 -11.07 4.84 21.62
N ILE A 30 -9.94 4.71 20.94
CA ILE A 30 -9.46 5.70 19.94
C ILE A 30 -10.29 5.60 18.66
N VAL A 31 -10.45 4.39 18.12
CA VAL A 31 -11.11 4.14 16.84
C VAL A 31 -12.61 4.47 16.90
N THR A 32 -13.28 4.20 18.01
CA THR A 32 -14.70 4.55 18.22
C THR A 32 -14.94 6.01 18.60
N GLY A 33 -13.89 6.78 18.94
CA GLY A 33 -13.99 8.18 19.36
C GLY A 33 -14.35 8.37 20.84
N ASN A 34 -14.25 7.32 21.66
CA ASN A 34 -14.44 7.39 23.13
C ASN A 34 -13.22 8.02 23.83
N ALA A 35 -12.06 8.06 23.17
CA ALA A 35 -10.91 8.82 23.63
C ALA A 35 -11.01 10.28 23.15
N SER A 36 -10.69 11.25 24.02
CA SER A 36 -10.61 12.65 23.59
C SER A 36 -9.45 12.87 22.63
N PRO A 37 -9.45 13.93 21.78
CA PRO A 37 -8.33 14.25 20.90
C PRO A 37 -6.99 14.35 21.64
N ALA A 38 -6.97 14.96 22.83
CA ALA A 38 -5.76 15.06 23.66
C ALA A 38 -5.27 13.69 24.15
N GLN A 39 -6.18 12.80 24.54
CA GLN A 39 -5.83 11.43 24.95
C GLN A 39 -5.30 10.61 23.78
N THR A 40 -5.94 10.74 22.61
CA THR A 40 -5.51 10.07 21.38
C THR A 40 -4.11 10.53 20.98
N ALA A 41 -3.88 11.84 20.93
CA ALA A 41 -2.56 12.39 20.59
C ALA A 41 -1.48 11.94 21.58
N ALA A 42 -1.76 12.05 22.89
CA ALA A 42 -0.81 11.64 23.93
C ALA A 42 -0.45 10.15 23.83
N PHE A 43 -1.44 9.29 23.60
CA PHE A 43 -1.22 7.84 23.44
C PHE A 43 -0.38 7.54 22.20
N LEU A 44 -0.76 8.07 21.02
CA LEU A 44 -0.08 7.82 19.75
C LEU A 44 1.39 8.31 19.77
N ILE A 45 1.66 9.45 20.41
CA ILE A 45 3.03 9.96 20.55
C ILE A 45 3.84 9.12 21.54
N ALA A 46 3.26 8.72 22.67
CA ALA A 46 3.92 7.84 23.64
C ALA A 46 4.28 6.49 23.01
N GLU A 47 3.35 5.86 22.27
CA GLU A 47 3.58 4.65 21.50
C GLU A 47 4.73 4.80 20.51
N ARG A 48 4.75 5.89 19.74
CA ARG A 48 5.84 6.19 18.80
C ARG A 48 7.19 6.26 19.48
N ILE A 49 7.29 6.92 20.66
CA ILE A 49 8.54 7.09 21.41
C ILE A 49 9.01 5.75 21.99
N LYS A 50 8.06 4.96 22.52
CA LYS A 50 8.31 3.61 23.03
C LYS A 50 8.68 2.65 21.91
N THR A 51 8.12 2.82 20.75
CA THR A 51 7.99 1.89 19.62
C THR A 51 6.94 0.82 19.91
N GLU A 52 5.93 0.74 19.06
CA GLU A 52 4.82 -0.22 19.17
C GLU A 52 5.29 -1.69 19.18
N SER A 53 4.66 -2.52 19.99
CA SER A 53 4.82 -3.97 19.97
C SER A 53 3.96 -4.62 18.89
N PRO A 54 4.22 -5.91 18.53
CA PRO A 54 3.36 -6.66 17.64
C PRO A 54 1.90 -6.74 18.12
N GLU A 55 1.68 -6.89 19.42
CA GLU A 55 0.36 -6.95 20.04
C GLU A 55 -0.39 -5.62 19.92
N GLU A 56 0.29 -4.51 20.12
CA GLU A 56 -0.27 -3.16 19.97
C GLU A 56 -0.62 -2.87 18.51
N LEU A 57 0.28 -3.19 17.57
CA LEU A 57 0.00 -3.05 16.14
C LEU A 57 -1.19 -3.91 15.71
N LEU A 58 -1.25 -5.16 16.16
CA LEU A 58 -2.36 -6.06 15.86
C LEU A 58 -3.69 -5.50 16.39
N ALA A 59 -3.72 -5.03 17.64
CA ALA A 59 -4.90 -4.46 18.27
C ALA A 59 -5.46 -3.26 17.48
N PHE A 60 -4.59 -2.33 17.04
CA PHE A 60 -5.00 -1.20 16.18
C PHE A 60 -5.49 -1.67 14.81
N THR A 61 -4.82 -2.65 14.20
CA THR A 61 -5.23 -3.22 12.91
C THR A 61 -6.63 -3.84 13.01
N GLU A 62 -6.88 -4.66 14.01
CA GLU A 62 -8.18 -5.32 14.21
C GLU A 62 -9.29 -4.31 14.56
N ALA A 63 -9.02 -3.31 15.38
CA ALA A 63 -9.99 -2.26 15.69
C ALA A 63 -10.40 -1.47 14.42
N LEU A 64 -9.44 -1.17 13.53
CA LEU A 64 -9.71 -0.53 12.25
C LEU A 64 -10.49 -1.46 11.30
N ARG A 65 -10.10 -2.72 11.16
CA ARG A 65 -10.82 -3.73 10.35
C ARG A 65 -12.28 -3.86 10.79
N ASN A 66 -12.51 -4.02 12.09
CA ASN A 66 -13.84 -4.18 12.66
C ASN A 66 -14.73 -2.93 12.50
N SER A 67 -14.13 -1.78 12.21
CA SER A 67 -14.81 -0.50 11.98
C SER A 67 -14.88 -0.10 10.50
N SER A 68 -14.46 -0.99 9.60
CA SER A 68 -14.44 -0.76 8.17
C SER A 68 -15.58 -1.46 7.46
N GLU A 69 -16.06 -0.85 6.39
CA GLU A 69 -16.95 -1.49 5.43
C GLU A 69 -16.18 -2.54 4.63
N THR A 70 -16.81 -3.67 4.35
CA THR A 70 -16.20 -4.81 3.66
C THR A 70 -16.72 -4.91 2.23
N LEU A 71 -15.84 -5.19 1.27
CA LEU A 71 -16.23 -5.50 -0.10
C LEU A 71 -16.81 -6.92 -0.19
N SER A 72 -17.91 -7.05 -0.93
CA SER A 72 -18.47 -8.36 -1.29
C SER A 72 -18.02 -8.73 -2.70
N LEU A 73 -17.12 -9.70 -2.81
CA LEU A 73 -16.53 -10.16 -4.07
C LEU A 73 -16.93 -11.61 -4.35
N SER A 74 -16.97 -11.99 -5.62
CA SER A 74 -17.07 -13.39 -6.01
C SER A 74 -15.86 -14.17 -5.46
N LYS A 75 -16.07 -15.47 -5.21
CA LYS A 75 -14.99 -16.31 -4.70
C LYS A 75 -13.75 -16.30 -5.62
N ALA A 76 -13.97 -16.29 -6.93
CA ALA A 76 -12.89 -16.30 -7.92
C ALA A 76 -12.02 -15.04 -7.83
N VAL A 77 -12.63 -13.85 -7.73
CA VAL A 77 -11.91 -12.59 -7.58
C VAL A 77 -11.27 -12.51 -6.21
N LYS A 78 -11.99 -12.87 -5.14
CA LYS A 78 -11.46 -12.82 -3.76
C LYS A 78 -10.20 -13.69 -3.58
N ASP A 79 -10.17 -14.90 -4.13
CA ASP A 79 -9.03 -15.82 -4.04
C ASP A 79 -7.81 -15.34 -4.88
N ALA A 80 -8.06 -14.54 -5.93
CA ALA A 80 -7.03 -14.07 -6.86
C ALA A 80 -6.47 -12.70 -6.53
N VAL A 81 -7.30 -11.79 -5.99
CA VAL A 81 -6.95 -10.37 -5.81
C VAL A 81 -5.77 -10.17 -4.89
N ILE A 82 -4.90 -9.22 -5.27
CA ILE A 82 -3.73 -8.82 -4.50
C ILE A 82 -4.01 -7.44 -3.91
N ASP A 83 -3.85 -7.32 -2.58
CA ASP A 83 -3.94 -6.07 -1.85
C ASP A 83 -2.58 -5.35 -1.89
N PHE A 84 -2.52 -4.19 -2.53
CA PHE A 84 -1.33 -3.35 -2.63
C PHE A 84 -1.42 -2.18 -1.66
N ALA A 85 -0.69 -2.28 -0.55
CA ALA A 85 -0.76 -1.35 0.56
C ALA A 85 0.37 -0.31 0.55
N GLY A 86 0.15 0.79 -0.16
CA GLY A 86 1.03 1.95 -0.20
C GLY A 86 0.96 2.83 1.07
N PRO A 87 1.87 3.83 1.19
CA PRO A 87 1.85 4.76 2.31
C PRO A 87 0.78 5.84 2.12
N TYR A 88 -0.08 6.05 3.11
CA TYR A 88 -1.11 7.12 3.10
C TYR A 88 -0.52 8.54 3.25
N THR A 89 0.77 8.66 3.52
CA THR A 89 1.47 9.95 3.51
C THR A 89 1.74 10.50 2.12
N GLY A 90 1.33 9.80 1.06
CA GLY A 90 1.67 10.12 -0.32
C GLY A 90 3.15 9.92 -0.63
N ARG A 91 3.55 10.23 -1.86
CA ARG A 91 4.92 10.05 -2.36
C ARG A 91 5.38 11.27 -3.16
N HIS A 92 6.67 11.53 -3.14
CA HIS A 92 7.32 12.51 -4.03
C HIS A 92 7.83 11.84 -5.32
N SER A 93 8.19 10.55 -5.24
CA SER A 93 8.62 9.73 -6.37
C SER A 93 7.44 9.20 -7.19
N PHE A 94 7.74 8.69 -8.37
CA PHE A 94 6.76 8.08 -9.27
C PHE A 94 5.97 6.94 -8.62
N LEU A 95 4.66 6.95 -8.81
CA LEU A 95 3.71 5.96 -8.28
C LEU A 95 3.59 4.78 -9.27
N ALA A 96 4.64 3.95 -9.35
CA ALA A 96 4.66 2.82 -10.27
C ALA A 96 3.54 1.80 -10.00
N THR A 97 3.03 1.75 -8.77
CA THR A 97 1.95 0.83 -8.39
C THR A 97 0.70 0.98 -9.27
N ILE A 98 0.39 2.21 -9.76
CA ILE A 98 -0.77 2.43 -10.63
C ILE A 98 -0.59 1.76 -12.00
N PRO A 99 0.42 2.10 -12.83
CA PRO A 99 0.59 1.44 -14.13
C PRO A 99 0.91 -0.05 -14.01
N VAL A 100 1.59 -0.47 -12.95
CA VAL A 100 1.83 -1.88 -12.68
C VAL A 100 0.52 -2.63 -12.42
N SER A 101 -0.39 -2.08 -11.61
CA SER A 101 -1.70 -2.69 -11.37
C SER A 101 -2.56 -2.76 -12.64
N LEU A 102 -2.42 -1.78 -13.55
CA LEU A 102 -3.06 -1.84 -14.86
C LEU A 102 -2.48 -2.95 -15.75
N LEU A 103 -1.17 -3.18 -15.73
CA LEU A 103 -0.55 -4.30 -16.45
C LEU A 103 -0.97 -5.66 -15.85
N LEU A 104 -1.06 -5.77 -14.52
CA LEU A 104 -1.58 -6.96 -13.84
C LEU A 104 -3.03 -7.23 -14.25
N SER A 105 -3.91 -6.22 -14.18
CA SER A 105 -5.29 -6.31 -14.63
C SER A 105 -5.39 -6.74 -16.10
N GLY A 106 -4.55 -6.16 -16.98
CA GLY A 106 -4.45 -6.56 -18.39
C GLY A 106 -4.02 -8.00 -18.61
N TYR A 107 -3.37 -8.62 -17.62
CA TYR A 107 -2.97 -10.03 -17.61
C TYR A 107 -4.02 -10.95 -16.93
N GLY A 108 -5.10 -10.38 -16.41
CA GLY A 108 -6.14 -11.11 -15.70
C GLY A 108 -5.84 -11.34 -14.20
N ILE A 109 -4.91 -10.58 -13.62
CA ILE A 109 -4.57 -10.64 -12.19
C ILE A 109 -5.26 -9.48 -11.49
N PRO A 110 -6.25 -9.71 -10.61
CA PRO A 110 -6.95 -8.64 -9.95
C PRO A 110 -6.03 -7.89 -8.96
N ALA A 111 -6.02 -6.56 -9.05
CA ALA A 111 -5.24 -5.67 -8.20
C ALA A 111 -6.17 -4.73 -7.41
N PHE A 112 -5.96 -4.63 -6.11
CA PHE A 112 -6.66 -3.69 -5.26
C PHE A 112 -5.69 -2.66 -4.70
N LEU A 113 -6.04 -1.39 -4.85
CA LEU A 113 -5.31 -0.25 -4.34
C LEU A 113 -6.14 0.47 -3.27
N HIS A 114 -5.49 0.99 -2.26
CA HIS A 114 -6.15 1.86 -1.30
C HIS A 114 -5.20 2.97 -0.83
N SER A 115 -5.75 4.14 -0.58
CA SER A 115 -5.03 5.28 -0.01
C SER A 115 -6.00 6.25 0.64
N SER A 116 -5.46 7.32 1.20
CA SER A 116 -6.23 8.48 1.65
C SER A 116 -5.73 9.74 0.94
N ASP A 117 -6.37 10.87 1.18
CA ASP A 117 -5.74 12.17 0.94
C ASP A 117 -4.43 12.23 1.72
N ALA A 118 -3.42 12.91 1.18
CA ALA A 118 -2.09 12.94 1.74
C ALA A 118 -2.06 13.33 3.23
N LEU A 119 -1.26 12.59 4.00
CA LEU A 119 -1.11 12.74 5.44
C LEU A 119 0.33 13.16 5.81
N PRO A 120 0.51 13.75 7.02
CA PRO A 120 1.84 14.02 7.52
C PRO A 120 2.65 12.73 7.74
N PRO A 121 3.97 12.84 7.83
CA PRO A 121 4.77 14.06 7.76
C PRO A 121 5.11 14.50 6.33
N LYS A 122 4.75 13.73 5.31
CA LYS A 122 5.28 13.94 3.97
C LYS A 122 4.41 14.86 3.12
N TYR A 123 3.08 14.71 3.19
CA TYR A 123 2.14 15.41 2.31
C TYR A 123 2.51 15.29 0.81
N GLY A 124 2.94 14.07 0.43
CA GLY A 124 3.26 13.77 -0.97
C GLY A 124 2.00 13.54 -1.81
N THR A 125 2.19 13.36 -3.12
CA THR A 125 1.10 13.00 -4.04
C THR A 125 0.49 11.66 -3.66
N SER A 126 -0.82 11.59 -3.51
CA SER A 126 -1.56 10.37 -3.17
C SER A 126 -1.94 9.57 -4.42
N ILE A 127 -2.21 8.27 -4.27
CA ILE A 127 -2.81 7.46 -5.35
C ILE A 127 -4.13 8.08 -5.78
N LYS A 128 -4.96 8.49 -4.82
CA LYS A 128 -6.26 9.14 -5.05
C LYS A 128 -6.16 10.32 -6.02
N ASP A 129 -5.25 11.27 -5.74
CA ASP A 129 -5.06 12.46 -6.57
C ASP A 129 -4.68 12.09 -8.01
N VAL A 130 -3.82 11.07 -8.19
CA VAL A 130 -3.38 10.64 -9.51
C VAL A 130 -4.49 9.91 -10.27
N LEU A 131 -5.30 9.09 -9.59
CA LEU A 131 -6.44 8.42 -10.21
C LEU A 131 -7.47 9.44 -10.75
N ASP A 132 -7.75 10.51 -10.00
CA ASP A 132 -8.63 11.59 -10.47
C ASP A 132 -8.07 12.26 -11.75
N LYS A 133 -6.75 12.48 -11.84
CA LYS A 133 -6.10 13.01 -13.06
C LYS A 133 -6.12 12.03 -14.22
N LEU A 134 -6.12 10.74 -13.95
CA LEU A 134 -6.29 9.70 -14.97
C LEU A 134 -7.75 9.49 -15.38
N GLY A 135 -8.71 10.18 -14.75
CA GLY A 135 -10.14 10.06 -15.03
C GLY A 135 -10.81 8.83 -14.39
N ILE A 136 -10.20 8.29 -13.33
CA ILE A 136 -10.78 7.23 -12.50
C ILE A 136 -11.42 7.87 -11.27
N PRO A 137 -12.71 7.65 -11.00
CA PRO A 137 -13.36 8.16 -9.79
C PRO A 137 -12.67 7.60 -8.53
N SER A 138 -12.16 8.47 -7.68
CA SER A 138 -11.47 8.08 -6.45
C SER A 138 -12.41 8.00 -5.24
N GLU A 139 -13.59 8.65 -5.30
CA GLU A 139 -14.61 8.60 -4.25
C GLU A 139 -15.68 7.54 -4.62
N THR A 140 -15.36 6.27 -4.42
CA THR A 140 -16.26 5.15 -4.70
C THR A 140 -16.80 4.53 -3.42
N ASN A 141 -18.01 4.02 -3.46
CA ASN A 141 -18.57 3.20 -2.40
C ASN A 141 -18.16 1.72 -2.56
N PRO A 142 -18.36 0.85 -1.54
CA PRO A 142 -17.99 -0.55 -1.60
C PRO A 142 -18.58 -1.32 -2.79
N ALA A 143 -19.82 -1.03 -3.17
CA ALA A 143 -20.48 -1.71 -4.31
C ALA A 143 -19.81 -1.34 -5.65
N GLN A 144 -19.50 -0.06 -5.86
CA GLN A 144 -18.80 0.41 -7.06
C GLN A 144 -17.38 -0.15 -7.15
N THR A 145 -16.67 -0.19 -6.04
CA THR A 145 -15.31 -0.78 -6.01
C THR A 145 -15.34 -2.29 -6.26
N ALA A 146 -16.31 -3.00 -5.68
CA ALA A 146 -16.49 -4.44 -5.94
C ALA A 146 -16.82 -4.69 -7.42
N HIS A 147 -17.73 -3.91 -8.01
CA HIS A 147 -18.06 -3.99 -9.43
C HIS A 147 -16.82 -3.75 -10.32
N SER A 148 -16.03 -2.73 -10.00
CA SER A 148 -14.77 -2.43 -10.71
C SER A 148 -13.78 -3.61 -10.68
N LEU A 149 -13.62 -4.27 -9.53
CA LEU A 149 -12.77 -5.47 -9.39
C LEU A 149 -13.30 -6.64 -10.22
N GLU A 150 -14.62 -6.88 -10.25
CA GLU A 150 -15.22 -7.97 -11.02
C GLU A 150 -15.10 -7.73 -12.54
N GLU A 151 -15.35 -6.51 -13.02
CA GLU A 151 -15.42 -6.17 -14.44
C GLU A 151 -14.07 -5.83 -15.05
N ALA A 152 -13.24 -5.09 -14.29
CA ALA A 152 -11.96 -4.58 -14.80
C ALA A 152 -10.73 -5.23 -14.15
N SER A 153 -10.89 -6.14 -13.20
CA SER A 153 -9.79 -6.75 -12.43
C SER A 153 -8.88 -5.72 -11.75
N ILE A 154 -9.43 -4.55 -11.42
CA ILE A 154 -8.71 -3.52 -10.67
C ILE A 154 -9.72 -2.68 -9.87
N GLY A 155 -9.38 -2.34 -8.63
CA GLY A 155 -10.22 -1.53 -7.77
C GLY A 155 -9.41 -0.59 -6.89
N PHE A 156 -10.07 0.49 -6.46
CA PHE A 156 -9.49 1.46 -5.53
C PHE A 156 -10.49 1.79 -4.41
N ALA A 157 -9.96 1.94 -3.18
CA ALA A 157 -10.71 2.43 -2.04
C ALA A 157 -10.07 3.68 -1.43
N ALA A 158 -10.84 4.78 -1.35
CA ALA A 158 -10.50 5.89 -0.47
C ALA A 158 -10.72 5.44 0.98
N ALA A 159 -9.65 5.38 1.76
CA ALA A 159 -9.69 4.77 3.09
C ALA A 159 -10.72 5.40 4.03
N GLU A 160 -10.93 6.71 3.95
CA GLU A 160 -11.91 7.45 4.76
C GLU A 160 -13.36 7.09 4.40
N THR A 161 -13.63 6.71 3.16
CA THR A 161 -14.96 6.24 2.75
C THR A 161 -15.26 4.89 3.35
N PHE A 162 -14.29 3.99 3.36
CA PHE A 162 -14.44 2.61 3.84
C PHE A 162 -14.25 2.48 5.35
N CYS A 163 -13.44 3.33 5.98
CA CYS A 163 -13.12 3.29 7.41
C CYS A 163 -13.35 4.67 8.05
N LYS A 164 -14.56 4.94 8.50
CA LYS A 164 -14.95 6.23 9.11
C LYS A 164 -14.06 6.69 10.27
N PRO A 165 -13.43 5.82 11.08
CA PRO A 165 -12.43 6.24 12.06
C PRO A 165 -11.30 7.09 11.48
N PHE A 166 -10.86 6.87 10.24
CA PHE A 166 -9.82 7.68 9.63
C PHE A 166 -10.23 9.15 9.48
N VAL A 167 -11.50 9.42 9.15
CA VAL A 167 -12.04 10.80 9.09
C VAL A 167 -11.89 11.49 10.44
N ARG A 168 -12.28 10.83 11.54
CA ARG A 168 -12.18 11.39 12.89
C ARG A 168 -10.75 11.62 13.34
N MET A 169 -9.84 10.74 12.96
CA MET A 169 -8.43 10.82 13.36
C MET A 169 -7.58 11.74 12.47
N ARG A 170 -8.10 12.15 11.29
CA ARG A 170 -7.34 12.95 10.33
C ARG A 170 -6.77 14.22 10.97
N LYS A 171 -7.63 15.05 11.56
CA LYS A 171 -7.19 16.31 12.19
C LYS A 171 -6.15 16.08 13.29
N ILE A 172 -6.32 15.04 14.11
CA ILE A 172 -5.36 14.69 15.17
C ILE A 172 -4.01 14.32 14.54
N ARG A 173 -4.01 13.53 13.46
CA ARG A 173 -2.79 13.14 12.75
C ARG A 173 -2.07 14.34 12.12
N GLU A 174 -2.84 15.26 11.53
CA GLU A 174 -2.33 16.52 10.96
C GLU A 174 -1.67 17.40 12.03
N GLU A 175 -2.33 17.57 13.19
CA GLU A 175 -1.80 18.34 14.32
C GLU A 175 -0.57 17.68 14.96
N ILE A 176 -0.50 16.35 15.03
CA ILE A 176 0.67 15.60 15.51
C ILE A 176 1.85 15.75 14.54
N GLY A 177 1.63 15.73 13.25
CA GLY A 177 2.62 15.95 12.19
C GLY A 177 3.68 14.86 12.03
N VAL A 178 3.59 13.74 12.74
CA VAL A 178 4.57 12.64 12.70
C VAL A 178 3.91 11.28 12.50
N ARG A 179 4.70 10.29 12.08
CA ARG A 179 4.23 8.90 11.96
C ARG A 179 3.92 8.31 13.33
N THR A 180 2.89 7.47 13.39
CA THR A 180 2.44 6.73 14.56
C THR A 180 2.15 5.28 14.18
N VAL A 181 1.71 4.44 15.11
CA VAL A 181 1.26 3.06 14.86
C VAL A 181 0.20 3.00 13.73
N LEU A 182 -0.62 4.05 13.58
CA LEU A 182 -1.63 4.14 12.53
C LEU A 182 -1.05 4.05 11.11
N ASN A 183 0.18 4.57 10.87
CA ASN A 183 0.82 4.52 9.56
C ASN A 183 1.23 3.09 9.12
N THR A 184 1.25 2.16 10.05
CA THR A 184 1.43 0.74 9.74
C THR A 184 0.09 0.02 9.73
N ALA A 185 -0.77 0.26 10.72
CA ALA A 185 -2.08 -0.38 10.84
C ALA A 185 -2.99 -0.09 9.63
N GLU A 186 -2.95 1.13 9.06
CA GLU A 186 -3.73 1.52 7.87
C GLU A 186 -3.41 0.66 6.64
N LYS A 187 -2.18 0.16 6.52
CA LYS A 187 -1.76 -0.73 5.44
C LYS A 187 -2.29 -2.16 5.60
N LEU A 188 -2.80 -2.48 6.76
CA LEU A 188 -3.22 -3.84 7.13
C LEU A 188 -4.74 -3.95 7.31
N VAL A 189 -5.51 -2.93 6.93
CA VAL A 189 -6.98 -2.89 7.14
C VAL A 189 -7.69 -4.02 6.41
N ASN A 190 -7.26 -4.37 5.18
CA ASN A 190 -7.79 -5.51 4.42
C ASN A 190 -9.32 -5.48 4.25
N PHE A 191 -9.82 -4.62 3.37
CA PHE A 191 -11.25 -4.34 3.17
C PHE A 191 -12.10 -5.50 2.61
N PHE A 192 -11.52 -6.66 2.32
CA PHE A 192 -12.25 -7.81 1.74
C PHE A 192 -11.70 -9.17 2.15
N ASP A 193 -10.95 -9.25 3.24
CA ASP A 193 -10.24 -10.46 3.70
C ASP A 193 -9.38 -11.09 2.61
N ALA A 194 -8.53 -10.27 1.98
CA ALA A 194 -7.57 -10.73 0.99
C ALA A 194 -6.66 -11.82 1.55
N ASP A 195 -6.39 -12.84 0.75
CA ASP A 195 -5.37 -13.84 1.06
C ASP A 195 -3.95 -13.33 0.79
N LYS A 196 -3.79 -12.34 -0.10
CA LYS A 196 -2.51 -11.86 -0.63
C LYS A 196 -2.32 -10.38 -0.36
N LEU A 197 -1.16 -10.04 0.22
CA LEU A 197 -0.76 -8.66 0.50
C LEU A 197 0.63 -8.39 -0.07
N MET A 198 0.80 -7.24 -0.71
CA MET A 198 2.11 -6.66 -0.98
C MET A 198 2.21 -5.26 -0.39
N MET A 199 3.24 -5.02 0.42
CA MET A 199 3.46 -3.74 1.07
C MET A 199 4.92 -3.33 1.09
N GLY A 200 5.17 -2.06 1.35
CA GLY A 200 6.52 -1.54 1.53
C GLY A 200 6.89 -1.31 2.99
N ALA A 201 8.19 -1.44 3.28
CA ALA A 201 8.80 -1.04 4.54
C ALA A 201 10.10 -0.26 4.30
N PHE A 202 10.44 0.66 5.21
CA PHE A 202 11.69 1.44 5.12
C PHE A 202 12.91 0.65 5.59
N HIS A 203 12.74 -0.17 6.64
CA HIS A 203 13.85 -0.81 7.33
C HIS A 203 13.61 -2.31 7.52
N ARG A 204 14.64 -3.09 7.30
CA ARG A 204 14.62 -4.55 7.50
C ARG A 204 14.17 -4.96 8.91
N THR A 205 14.57 -4.22 9.94
CA THR A 205 14.18 -4.50 11.33
C THR A 205 12.69 -4.36 11.59
N ALA A 206 11.98 -3.49 10.85
CA ALA A 206 10.53 -3.37 10.97
C ALA A 206 9.82 -4.65 10.53
N ILE A 207 10.34 -5.33 9.51
CA ILE A 207 9.75 -6.55 8.94
C ILE A 207 9.77 -7.69 9.95
N GLN A 208 10.88 -7.87 10.67
CA GLN A 208 11.00 -8.91 11.69
C GLN A 208 10.00 -8.72 12.83
N LYS A 209 9.72 -7.46 13.21
CA LYS A 209 8.70 -7.13 14.23
C LYS A 209 7.26 -7.38 13.74
N MET A 210 7.00 -7.26 12.46
CA MET A 210 5.67 -7.47 11.89
C MET A 210 5.33 -8.94 11.66
N HIS A 211 6.30 -9.84 11.61
CA HIS A 211 6.05 -11.25 11.35
C HIS A 211 5.03 -11.89 12.31
N PRO A 212 5.10 -11.69 13.66
CA PRO A 212 4.09 -12.23 14.58
C PRO A 212 2.68 -11.68 14.29
N VAL A 213 2.57 -10.44 13.78
CA VAL A 213 1.28 -9.83 13.40
C VAL A 213 0.67 -10.60 12.23
N PHE A 214 1.46 -10.90 11.18
CA PHE A 214 0.96 -11.64 10.01
C PHE A 214 0.54 -13.07 10.34
N GLN A 215 1.12 -13.71 11.34
CA GLN A 215 0.68 -15.04 11.80
C GLN A 215 -0.74 -15.03 12.38
N ARG A 216 -1.20 -13.90 12.90
CA ARG A 216 -2.54 -13.71 13.49
C ARG A 216 -3.54 -13.09 12.51
N LEU A 217 -3.06 -12.42 11.46
CA LEU A 217 -3.89 -11.91 10.38
C LEU A 217 -4.19 -13.01 9.35
N THR A 218 -5.27 -12.83 8.61
CA THR A 218 -5.82 -13.85 7.69
C THR A 218 -5.06 -14.01 6.38
N TYR A 219 -3.98 -13.25 6.15
CA TYR A 219 -3.20 -13.35 4.92
C TYR A 219 -2.47 -14.70 4.81
N LYS A 220 -2.55 -15.34 3.65
CA LYS A 220 -1.81 -16.56 3.33
C LYS A 220 -0.42 -16.27 2.73
N GLU A 221 -0.34 -15.19 1.95
CA GLU A 221 0.89 -14.75 1.30
C GLU A 221 1.09 -13.25 1.54
N VAL A 222 2.24 -12.90 2.15
CA VAL A 222 2.61 -11.50 2.36
C VAL A 222 3.99 -11.25 1.76
N PHE A 223 4.08 -10.26 0.90
CA PHE A 223 5.34 -9.79 0.36
C PHE A 223 5.64 -8.38 0.87
N ILE A 224 6.84 -8.20 1.41
CA ILE A 224 7.29 -6.91 1.92
C ILE A 224 8.55 -6.52 1.20
N VAL A 225 8.55 -5.35 0.58
CA VAL A 225 9.71 -4.85 -0.16
C VAL A 225 10.30 -3.60 0.50
N GLN A 226 11.61 -3.43 0.39
CA GLN A 226 12.26 -2.18 0.73
C GLN A 226 12.09 -1.20 -0.45
N GLY A 227 10.87 -0.72 -0.61
CA GLY A 227 10.47 0.10 -1.75
C GLY A 227 10.84 1.57 -1.64
N ALA A 228 10.58 2.28 -2.73
CA ALA A 228 10.75 3.71 -2.80
C ALA A 228 9.84 4.40 -1.77
N GLU A 229 10.43 5.22 -0.91
CA GLU A 229 9.72 5.95 0.14
C GLU A 229 8.87 5.07 1.10
N GLY A 230 9.18 3.77 1.20
CA GLY A 230 8.44 2.81 2.04
C GLY A 230 7.14 2.32 1.40
N SER A 231 7.02 2.46 0.09
CA SER A 231 5.94 1.89 -0.71
C SER A 231 6.27 0.46 -1.13
N GLU A 232 5.31 -0.18 -1.77
CA GLU A 232 5.41 -1.50 -2.39
C GLU A 232 6.16 -1.51 -3.74
N ASP A 233 6.63 -0.34 -4.20
CA ASP A 233 7.37 -0.21 -5.45
C ASP A 233 8.88 -0.22 -5.22
N VAL A 234 9.59 -1.16 -5.82
CA VAL A 234 11.06 -1.17 -5.79
C VAL A 234 11.63 -0.10 -6.73
N PRO A 235 12.65 0.65 -6.31
CA PRO A 235 13.36 1.58 -7.18
C PRO A 235 14.28 0.82 -8.14
N VAL A 236 14.71 1.47 -9.23
CA VAL A 236 15.63 0.88 -10.21
C VAL A 236 17.07 1.43 -10.15
N HIS A 237 17.34 2.38 -9.25
CA HIS A 237 18.69 2.94 -9.05
C HIS A 237 19.50 2.20 -7.97
N ARG A 238 18.91 1.24 -7.27
CA ARG A 238 19.56 0.45 -6.21
C ARG A 238 18.88 -0.89 -5.99
N GLY A 239 19.60 -1.80 -5.37
CA GLY A 239 19.03 -3.05 -4.90
C GLY A 239 17.98 -2.86 -3.78
N SER A 240 17.05 -3.79 -3.70
CA SER A 240 15.96 -3.80 -2.70
C SER A 240 15.83 -5.17 -2.04
N PHE A 241 15.65 -5.20 -0.73
CA PHE A 241 15.27 -6.44 -0.04
C PHE A 241 13.80 -6.77 -0.35
N VAL A 242 13.57 -8.04 -0.65
CA VAL A 242 12.25 -8.62 -0.84
C VAL A 242 12.10 -9.75 0.19
N PHE A 243 11.01 -9.71 0.96
CA PHE A 243 10.65 -10.72 1.94
C PHE A 243 9.35 -11.37 1.52
N ALA A 244 9.31 -12.68 1.58
CA ALA A 244 8.14 -13.51 1.35
C ALA A 244 7.76 -14.23 2.65
N ILE A 245 6.54 -14.05 3.09
CA ILE A 245 5.94 -14.78 4.22
C ILE A 245 4.85 -15.65 3.63
N LYS A 246 5.07 -16.97 3.60
CA LYS A 246 4.13 -17.95 3.10
C LYS A 246 4.01 -19.09 4.11
N SER A 247 2.79 -19.44 4.48
CA SER A 247 2.54 -20.53 5.46
C SER A 247 3.37 -20.41 6.75
N GLY A 248 3.60 -19.17 7.21
CA GLY A 248 4.36 -18.87 8.42
C GLY A 248 5.90 -18.90 8.27
N ALA A 249 6.43 -19.35 7.14
CA ALA A 249 7.86 -19.28 6.84
C ALA A 249 8.24 -17.92 6.26
N ILE A 250 9.45 -17.44 6.59
CA ILE A 250 10.02 -16.22 6.00
C ILE A 250 11.18 -16.62 5.10
N ASP A 251 11.12 -16.21 3.85
CA ASP A 251 12.21 -16.21 2.90
C ASP A 251 12.57 -14.80 2.46
N SER A 252 13.78 -14.57 1.96
CA SER A 252 14.19 -13.25 1.48
C SER A 252 15.30 -13.31 0.47
N PHE A 253 15.29 -12.37 -0.47
CA PHE A 253 16.36 -12.16 -1.42
C PHE A 253 16.58 -10.66 -1.67
N ILE A 254 17.68 -10.34 -2.38
CA ILE A 254 17.95 -8.97 -2.83
C ILE A 254 17.67 -8.92 -4.31
N LEU A 255 16.73 -8.06 -4.70
CA LEU A 255 16.46 -7.72 -6.09
C LEU A 255 17.42 -6.62 -6.53
N LYS A 256 18.17 -6.86 -7.59
CA LYS A 256 19.13 -5.91 -8.16
C LYS A 256 18.73 -5.59 -9.61
N PRO A 257 18.26 -4.37 -9.91
CA PRO A 257 17.79 -4.01 -11.25
C PRO A 257 18.86 -4.16 -12.35
N GLU A 258 20.13 -4.01 -12.00
CA GLU A 258 21.27 -4.18 -12.93
C GLU A 258 21.37 -5.61 -13.47
N GLU A 259 20.97 -6.61 -12.73
CA GLU A 259 20.99 -8.03 -13.16
C GLU A 259 19.98 -8.29 -14.29
N TYR A 260 19.00 -7.42 -14.45
CA TYR A 260 17.94 -7.50 -15.46
C TYR A 260 18.04 -6.42 -16.55
N GLY A 261 19.14 -5.64 -16.58
CA GLY A 261 19.30 -4.53 -17.54
C GLY A 261 18.37 -3.33 -17.26
N LEU A 262 17.76 -3.26 -16.08
CA LEU A 262 16.75 -2.26 -15.72
C LEU A 262 17.28 -1.17 -14.77
N TYR A 263 18.60 -1.07 -14.58
CA TYR A 263 19.18 0.02 -13.81
C TYR A 263 18.93 1.38 -14.51
N ALA A 264 18.59 2.40 -13.73
CA ALA A 264 18.55 3.79 -14.16
C ALA A 264 19.01 4.69 -13.01
N ASP A 265 19.67 5.81 -13.34
CA ASP A 265 20.27 6.72 -12.37
C ASP A 265 19.20 7.51 -11.61
N GLU A 266 19.36 7.62 -10.28
CA GLU A 266 18.53 8.44 -9.40
C GLU A 266 18.61 9.94 -9.74
N ALA A 267 19.70 10.41 -10.35
CA ALA A 267 19.85 11.80 -10.77
C ALA A 267 18.71 12.32 -11.67
N LYS A 268 17.94 11.42 -12.28
CA LYS A 268 16.72 11.75 -13.03
C LYS A 268 15.50 12.05 -12.17
N LEU A 269 15.55 11.82 -10.86
CA LEU A 269 14.43 11.99 -9.91
C LEU A 269 14.43 13.36 -9.20
N ASN A 270 14.84 14.42 -9.86
CA ASN A 270 15.29 15.68 -9.24
C ASN A 270 14.22 16.54 -8.53
N LYS A 271 12.93 16.19 -8.58
CA LYS A 271 11.86 16.95 -7.91
C LYS A 271 10.66 16.07 -7.56
N PRO A 272 9.88 16.46 -6.54
CA PRO A 272 8.57 15.85 -6.30
C PRO A 272 7.67 15.97 -7.54
N LEU A 273 6.96 14.89 -7.88
CA LEU A 273 6.01 14.88 -8.99
C LEU A 273 4.61 15.25 -8.49
N SER A 274 3.97 16.20 -9.15
CA SER A 274 2.55 16.53 -8.92
C SER A 274 1.65 15.41 -9.44
N ALA A 275 0.36 15.44 -9.09
CA ALA A 275 -0.60 14.46 -9.57
C ALA A 275 -0.75 14.49 -11.10
N GLU A 276 -0.69 15.68 -11.71
CA GLU A 276 -0.69 15.88 -13.15
C GLU A 276 0.54 15.23 -13.81
N GLU A 277 1.74 15.56 -13.33
CA GLU A 277 2.99 15.01 -13.84
C GLU A 277 3.04 13.48 -13.69
N GLN A 278 2.52 12.93 -12.58
CA GLN A 278 2.36 11.49 -12.38
C GLN A 278 1.46 10.87 -13.46
N ALA A 279 0.28 11.46 -13.69
CA ALA A 279 -0.69 10.95 -14.67
C ALA A 279 -0.15 11.03 -16.11
N GLU A 280 0.55 12.10 -16.46
CA GLU A 280 1.22 12.25 -17.76
C GLU A 280 2.28 11.16 -17.98
N LYS A 281 3.17 10.96 -17.01
CA LYS A 281 4.21 9.91 -17.06
C LYS A 281 3.61 8.50 -17.11
N ILE A 282 2.57 8.23 -16.32
CA ILE A 282 1.86 6.94 -16.35
C ILE A 282 1.29 6.69 -17.74
N THR A 283 0.62 7.67 -18.32
CA THR A 283 0.02 7.56 -19.66
C THR A 283 1.08 7.36 -20.72
N ALA A 284 2.19 8.10 -20.68
CA ALA A 284 3.30 7.97 -21.62
C ALA A 284 3.94 6.56 -21.56
N VAL A 285 4.23 6.07 -20.34
CA VAL A 285 4.81 4.73 -20.15
C VAL A 285 3.86 3.65 -20.67
N LEU A 286 2.57 3.73 -20.36
CA LEU A 286 1.56 2.77 -20.83
C LEU A 286 1.33 2.86 -22.35
N ALA A 287 1.59 4.01 -22.96
CA ALA A 287 1.57 4.20 -24.44
C ALA A 287 2.79 3.60 -25.14
N GLY A 288 3.76 3.10 -24.37
CA GLY A 288 5.00 2.53 -24.91
C GLY A 288 6.06 3.58 -25.24
N ASP A 289 6.05 4.75 -24.58
CA ASP A 289 7.08 5.77 -24.76
C ASP A 289 8.45 5.24 -24.30
N GLU A 290 9.45 5.33 -25.21
CA GLU A 290 10.84 4.91 -24.97
C GLU A 290 11.79 6.12 -24.93
N SER A 291 11.26 7.33 -24.76
CA SER A 291 12.06 8.54 -24.65
C SER A 291 12.94 8.55 -23.39
N ALA A 292 13.98 9.39 -23.43
CA ALA A 292 14.86 9.58 -22.27
C ALA A 292 14.12 10.16 -21.03
N ASP A 293 13.01 10.86 -21.26
CA ASP A 293 12.23 11.53 -20.21
C ASP A 293 11.39 10.56 -19.39
N THR A 294 11.08 9.37 -19.91
CA THR A 294 10.30 8.31 -19.25
C THR A 294 11.13 7.07 -18.93
N GLU A 295 12.43 7.08 -19.24
CA GLU A 295 13.29 5.89 -19.08
C GLU A 295 13.28 5.31 -17.67
N TYR A 296 13.40 6.15 -16.65
CA TYR A 296 13.40 5.70 -15.24
C TYR A 296 12.06 5.06 -14.88
N GLU A 297 10.97 5.75 -15.16
CA GLU A 297 9.61 5.31 -14.85
C GLU A 297 9.25 4.02 -15.60
N ARG A 298 9.60 3.96 -16.90
CA ARG A 298 9.40 2.76 -17.72
C ARG A 298 10.16 1.56 -17.16
N LYS A 299 11.44 1.70 -16.83
CA LYS A 299 12.23 0.63 -16.20
C LYS A 299 11.66 0.22 -14.85
N GLN A 300 11.20 1.19 -14.04
CA GLN A 300 10.57 0.92 -12.76
C GLN A 300 9.25 0.15 -12.91
N VAL A 301 8.43 0.49 -13.91
CA VAL A 301 7.18 -0.24 -14.20
C VAL A 301 7.50 -1.68 -14.62
N ILE A 302 8.45 -1.88 -15.55
CA ILE A 302 8.86 -3.22 -15.99
C ILE A 302 9.35 -4.06 -14.80
N MET A 303 10.27 -3.51 -14.00
CA MET A 303 10.85 -4.23 -12.85
C MET A 303 9.79 -4.62 -11.82
N ASN A 304 8.90 -3.69 -11.49
CA ASN A 304 7.85 -3.94 -10.51
C ASN A 304 6.77 -4.90 -11.02
N THR A 305 6.43 -4.85 -12.30
CA THR A 305 5.51 -5.81 -12.94
C THR A 305 6.12 -7.21 -12.94
N ALA A 306 7.37 -7.33 -13.37
CA ALA A 306 8.11 -8.59 -13.40
C ALA A 306 8.22 -9.22 -12.00
N LEU A 307 8.57 -8.42 -11.00
CA LEU A 307 8.64 -8.86 -9.60
C LEU A 307 7.30 -9.42 -9.14
N ARG A 308 6.19 -8.73 -9.42
CA ARG A 308 4.85 -9.17 -9.01
C ARG A 308 4.44 -10.46 -9.73
N TYR A 309 4.71 -10.60 -11.03
CA TYR A 309 4.48 -11.86 -11.73
C TYR A 309 5.21 -13.03 -11.10
N TYR A 310 6.48 -12.84 -10.76
CA TYR A 310 7.29 -13.88 -10.11
C TYR A 310 6.77 -14.20 -8.71
N LEU A 311 6.55 -13.20 -7.86
CA LEU A 311 6.15 -13.40 -6.46
C LEU A 311 4.80 -14.11 -6.32
N PHE A 312 3.86 -13.78 -7.20
CA PHE A 312 2.51 -14.36 -7.19
C PHE A 312 2.37 -15.59 -8.10
N GLY A 313 3.48 -16.12 -8.62
CA GLY A 313 3.50 -17.42 -9.31
C GLY A 313 2.97 -17.41 -10.74
N HIS A 314 2.98 -16.26 -11.42
CA HIS A 314 2.52 -16.10 -12.81
C HIS A 314 3.65 -16.27 -13.83
N CYS A 315 4.90 -16.34 -13.39
CA CYS A 315 6.07 -16.72 -14.19
C CYS A 315 7.09 -17.46 -13.30
N ALA A 316 7.97 -18.23 -13.94
CA ALA A 316 8.94 -19.04 -13.22
C ALA A 316 10.17 -18.24 -12.76
N THR A 317 10.53 -17.17 -13.48
CA THR A 317 11.68 -16.31 -13.17
C THR A 317 11.34 -14.83 -13.38
N ILE A 318 12.13 -13.94 -12.77
CA ILE A 318 11.96 -12.49 -12.94
C ILE A 318 12.25 -12.07 -14.38
N GLU A 319 13.23 -12.72 -15.07
CA GLU A 319 13.54 -12.46 -16.47
C GLU A 319 12.36 -12.78 -17.40
N GLU A 320 11.60 -13.84 -17.09
CA GLU A 320 10.37 -14.14 -17.81
C GLU A 320 9.33 -13.04 -17.60
N GLY A 321 9.17 -12.59 -16.33
CA GLY A 321 8.30 -11.48 -15.97
C GLY A 321 8.68 -10.17 -16.69
N VAL A 322 9.99 -9.88 -16.85
CA VAL A 322 10.49 -8.73 -17.63
C VAL A 322 10.01 -8.79 -19.07
N ARG A 323 10.21 -9.95 -19.74
CA ARG A 323 9.75 -10.12 -21.14
C ARG A 323 8.23 -9.95 -21.28
N ILE A 324 7.45 -10.45 -20.31
CA ILE A 324 6.00 -10.27 -20.32
C ILE A 324 5.64 -8.77 -20.17
N ALA A 325 6.25 -8.07 -19.23
CA ALA A 325 5.97 -6.65 -18.98
C ALA A 325 6.36 -5.77 -20.18
N GLU A 326 7.52 -6.01 -20.79
CA GLU A 326 7.96 -5.30 -21.99
C GLU A 326 7.00 -5.52 -23.17
N LYS A 327 6.56 -6.77 -23.38
CA LYS A 327 5.56 -7.10 -24.41
C LYS A 327 4.26 -6.34 -24.16
N GLN A 328 3.75 -6.33 -22.93
CA GLN A 328 2.51 -5.63 -22.58
C GLN A 328 2.60 -4.11 -22.81
N LEU A 329 3.73 -3.47 -22.49
CA LEU A 329 3.93 -2.06 -22.78
C LEU A 329 3.95 -1.80 -24.30
N LYS A 330 4.63 -2.65 -25.06
CA LYS A 330 4.66 -2.56 -26.53
C LYS A 330 3.27 -2.74 -27.15
N GLU A 331 2.47 -3.63 -26.59
CA GLU A 331 1.09 -3.91 -27.03
C GLU A 331 0.08 -2.92 -26.44
N LYS A 332 0.50 -1.99 -25.57
CA LYS A 332 -0.34 -1.00 -24.88
C LYS A 332 -1.46 -1.60 -24.02
N ALA A 333 -1.25 -2.83 -23.53
CA ALA A 333 -2.23 -3.55 -22.74
C ALA A 333 -2.67 -2.80 -21.47
N GLY A 334 -1.76 -1.99 -20.87
CA GLY A 334 -2.09 -1.16 -19.72
C GLY A 334 -3.01 0.01 -20.05
N LEU A 335 -2.95 0.61 -21.25
CA LEU A 335 -3.93 1.62 -21.69
C LEU A 335 -5.30 1.01 -21.90
N GLU A 336 -5.39 -0.17 -22.48
CA GLU A 336 -6.67 -0.88 -22.62
C GLU A 336 -7.27 -1.22 -21.27
N ALA A 337 -6.43 -1.61 -20.29
CA ALA A 337 -6.87 -1.85 -18.91
C ALA A 337 -7.38 -0.56 -18.24
N LEU A 338 -6.73 0.57 -18.46
CA LEU A 338 -7.16 1.89 -17.97
C LEU A 338 -8.55 2.25 -18.52
N GLU A 339 -8.77 2.06 -19.83
CA GLU A 339 -10.06 2.37 -20.44
C GLU A 339 -11.17 1.39 -19.95
N ARG A 340 -10.86 0.11 -19.75
CA ARG A 340 -11.80 -0.83 -19.12
C ARG A 340 -12.16 -0.39 -17.71
N TRP A 341 -11.17 0.06 -16.94
CA TRP A 341 -11.40 0.55 -15.57
C TRP A 341 -12.31 1.77 -15.55
N LYS A 342 -12.08 2.76 -16.41
CA LYS A 342 -12.98 3.92 -16.59
C LYS A 342 -14.40 3.48 -16.95
N ALA A 343 -14.52 2.54 -17.91
CA ALA A 343 -15.81 2.07 -18.38
C ALA A 343 -16.62 1.33 -17.30
N SER A 344 -15.98 0.70 -16.30
CA SER A 344 -16.67 0.04 -15.19
C SER A 344 -17.48 1.00 -14.29
N PHE A 345 -17.18 2.31 -14.33
CA PHE A 345 -17.91 3.32 -13.58
C PHE A 345 -19.03 4.01 -14.39
N THR A 346 -19.05 3.83 -15.71
CA THR A 346 -20.01 4.50 -16.60
C THR A 346 -21.19 3.62 -16.99
N ARG A 347 -21.12 2.32 -16.74
CA ARG A 347 -22.22 1.36 -16.99
C ARG A 347 -23.03 1.21 -15.70
N PRO A 348 -24.39 1.35 -15.80
CA PRO A 348 -25.28 1.21 -14.64
C PRO A 348 -25.30 -0.21 -14.07
#